data_f69c74f3cbdeb012aa9d72446e9ac432
#
_entry.id   f69c74f3cbdeb012aa9d72446e9ac432
#
_cell.length_a   1.000
_cell.length_b   1.000
_cell.length_c   1.000
_cell.angle_alpha   90.00
_cell.angle_beta   90.00
_cell.angle_gamma   90.00
#
_symmetry.space_group_name_H-M   'P 1'
#
loop_
_entity.id
_entity.type
_entity.pdbx_description
1 polymer ?
#
loop_
_entity_poly.entity_id
_entity_poly.type
_entity_poly.pdbx_seq_one_letter_code
_entity_poly.pdbx_strand_id
1 'polypeptide(L)'
;MKDCVQIEFWDIEENEEYKKIIEKVSKTCFEEEKLLNTNLYLNVILTNPELIRQTNEKYRQIDKETDVLSFPMFQKEEIDALIEDSQRHEEPVEDVLGDIMVSIPRVIEQAEEYGHSVERELAYMIVHGFYHVMGYDHIKEEDKIIMRPKEEYILNKLNITRQ
;
A
#
# COMPACT_ATOMS: atom_id res chain seq x y z
N MET A 1 -0.22 20.51 -6.32
CA MET A 1 -0.30 19.47 -5.30
C MET A 1 0.39 18.20 -5.82
N LYS A 2 1.42 17.77 -5.12
CA LYS A 2 2.14 16.56 -5.56
C LYS A 2 1.32 15.31 -5.23
N ASP A 3 1.34 14.36 -6.16
CA ASP A 3 0.69 13.09 -5.92
C ASP A 3 1.43 12.32 -4.84
N CYS A 4 0.69 11.69 -3.95
CA CYS A 4 1.27 10.89 -2.87
C CYS A 4 1.57 9.44 -3.30
N VAL A 5 1.38 9.11 -4.56
CA VAL A 5 1.63 7.78 -5.09
C VAL A 5 2.12 7.85 -6.54
N GLN A 6 3.10 7.01 -6.85
CA GLN A 6 3.54 6.76 -8.23
C GLN A 6 3.19 5.32 -8.56
N ILE A 7 2.62 5.11 -9.74
CA ILE A 7 2.09 3.80 -10.15
C ILE A 7 2.80 3.36 -11.42
N GLU A 8 3.32 2.14 -11.41
CA GLU A 8 3.97 1.53 -12.56
C GLU A 8 3.35 0.18 -12.86
N PHE A 9 3.33 -0.21 -14.13
CA PHE A 9 2.87 -1.52 -14.57
C PHE A 9 4.07 -2.25 -15.18
N TRP A 10 4.46 -3.38 -14.57
CA TRP A 10 5.60 -4.18 -15.02
C TRP A 10 5.09 -5.49 -15.62
N ASP A 11 5.32 -5.69 -16.91
CA ASP A 11 4.93 -6.91 -17.67
C ASP A 11 3.44 -7.23 -17.58
N ILE A 12 2.60 -6.23 -17.46
CA ILE A 12 1.15 -6.30 -17.60
C ILE A 12 0.66 -5.02 -18.26
N GLU A 13 -0.53 -5.06 -18.83
CA GLU A 13 -1.13 -3.89 -19.48
C GLU A 13 -1.52 -2.82 -18.47
N GLU A 14 -1.35 -1.56 -18.86
CA GLU A 14 -1.84 -0.43 -18.08
C GLU A 14 -3.36 -0.47 -17.97
N ASN A 15 -3.88 -0.07 -16.81
CA ASN A 15 -5.32 -0.04 -16.56
C ASN A 15 -5.66 1.22 -15.78
N GLU A 16 -6.38 2.13 -16.41
CA GLU A 16 -6.75 3.42 -15.81
C GLU A 16 -7.67 3.27 -14.60
N GLU A 17 -8.53 2.25 -14.59
CA GLU A 17 -9.41 1.96 -13.46
C GLU A 17 -8.59 1.63 -12.22
N TYR A 18 -7.56 0.81 -12.36
CA TYR A 18 -6.67 0.43 -11.26
C TYR A 18 -5.89 1.64 -10.74
N LYS A 19 -5.42 2.51 -11.64
CA LYS A 19 -4.74 3.75 -11.26
C LYS A 19 -5.65 4.62 -10.38
N LYS A 20 -6.89 4.81 -10.78
CA LYS A 20 -7.86 5.62 -10.03
C LYS A 20 -8.14 5.05 -8.64
N ILE A 21 -8.28 3.75 -8.55
CA ILE A 21 -8.49 3.06 -7.26
C ILE A 21 -7.30 3.33 -6.34
N ILE A 22 -6.09 3.11 -6.85
CA ILE A 22 -4.86 3.25 -6.07
C ILE A 22 -4.64 4.69 -5.64
N GLU A 23 -4.87 5.66 -6.52
CA GLU A 23 -4.75 7.08 -6.19
C GLU A 23 -5.71 7.49 -5.08
N LYS A 24 -6.96 7.08 -5.19
CA LYS A 24 -8.01 7.37 -4.20
C LYS A 24 -7.69 6.74 -2.83
N VAL A 25 -7.31 5.47 -2.83
CA VAL A 25 -6.98 4.74 -1.61
C VAL A 25 -5.75 5.35 -0.94
N SER A 26 -4.71 5.60 -1.72
CA SER A 26 -3.44 6.17 -1.20
C SER A 26 -3.66 7.54 -0.57
N LYS A 27 -4.43 8.39 -1.24
CA LYS A 27 -4.75 9.73 -0.73
C LYS A 27 -5.47 9.64 0.62
N THR A 28 -6.45 8.75 0.73
CA THR A 28 -7.21 8.57 1.97
C THR A 28 -6.31 8.05 3.10
N CYS A 29 -5.43 7.09 2.80
CA CYS A 29 -4.44 6.60 3.77
C CYS A 29 -3.51 7.71 4.25
N PHE A 30 -3.01 8.52 3.34
CA PHE A 30 -2.10 9.61 3.68
C PHE A 30 -2.80 10.70 4.50
N GLU A 31 -4.05 11.02 4.18
CA GLU A 31 -4.84 11.96 4.97
C GLU A 31 -5.02 11.45 6.39
N GLU A 32 -5.41 10.19 6.54
CA GLU A 32 -5.66 9.58 7.84
C GLU A 32 -4.43 9.56 8.73
N GLU A 33 -3.26 9.25 8.15
CA GLU A 33 -2.01 9.14 8.90
C GLU A 33 -1.19 10.44 8.92
N LYS A 34 -1.77 11.54 8.46
CA LYS A 34 -1.18 12.90 8.49
C LYS A 34 0.12 13.00 7.69
N LEU A 35 0.17 12.30 6.56
CA LEU A 35 1.35 12.26 5.70
C LEU A 35 1.35 13.28 4.56
N LEU A 36 0.22 13.94 4.28
CA LEU A 36 0.11 14.81 3.11
C LEU A 36 1.10 15.97 3.09
N ASN A 37 1.52 16.43 4.25
CA ASN A 37 2.45 17.57 4.37
C ASN A 37 3.92 17.14 4.46
N THR A 38 4.20 15.83 4.39
CA THR A 38 5.56 15.30 4.56
C THR A 38 6.37 15.26 3.27
N ASN A 39 5.75 15.39 2.10
CA ASN A 39 6.34 15.13 0.78
C ASN A 39 6.80 13.68 0.58
N LEU A 40 6.39 12.77 1.44
CA LEU A 40 6.59 11.35 1.22
C LEU A 40 5.59 10.83 0.21
N TYR A 41 5.95 9.78 -0.51
CA TYR A 41 5.04 9.15 -1.48
C TYR A 41 5.27 7.64 -1.54
N LEU A 42 4.26 6.91 -2.00
CA LEU A 42 4.34 5.48 -2.24
C LEU A 42 4.75 5.21 -3.68
N ASN A 43 5.53 4.16 -3.89
CA ASN A 43 5.66 3.52 -5.20
C ASN A 43 4.78 2.28 -5.20
N VAL A 44 3.86 2.20 -6.15
CA VAL A 44 3.02 1.00 -6.32
C VAL A 44 3.33 0.40 -7.68
N ILE A 45 3.71 -0.86 -7.67
CA ILE A 45 4.08 -1.61 -8.88
C ILE A 45 3.06 -2.72 -9.06
N LEU A 46 2.32 -2.66 -10.16
CA LEU A 46 1.36 -3.69 -10.53
C LEU A 46 2.03 -4.63 -11.52
N THR A 47 1.99 -5.92 -11.25
CA THR A 47 2.72 -6.89 -12.04
C THR A 47 2.03 -8.26 -12.06
N ASN A 48 2.76 -9.27 -12.52
CA ASN A 48 2.28 -10.65 -12.67
C ASN A 48 2.92 -11.57 -11.61
N PRO A 49 2.39 -12.81 -11.45
CA PRO A 49 2.91 -13.72 -10.41
C PRO A 49 4.38 -14.09 -10.58
N GLU A 50 4.86 -14.22 -11.80
CA GLU A 50 6.27 -14.59 -12.04
C GLU A 50 7.23 -13.52 -11.56
N LEU A 51 6.94 -12.26 -11.86
CA LEU A 51 7.82 -11.16 -11.47
C LEU A 51 7.81 -10.96 -9.95
N ILE A 52 6.63 -11.11 -9.32
CA ILE A 52 6.53 -10.98 -7.86
C ILE A 52 7.25 -12.16 -7.15
N ARG A 53 7.21 -13.37 -7.74
CA ARG A 53 7.97 -14.51 -7.23
C ARG A 53 9.47 -14.26 -7.29
N GLN A 54 9.97 -13.75 -8.41
CA GLN A 54 11.38 -13.40 -8.58
C GLN A 54 11.83 -12.33 -7.57
N THR A 55 11.00 -11.33 -7.34
CA THR A 55 11.29 -10.26 -6.38
C THR A 55 11.31 -10.81 -4.95
N ASN A 56 10.36 -11.68 -4.61
CA ASN A 56 10.29 -12.31 -3.31
C ASN A 56 11.53 -13.16 -3.04
N GLU A 57 11.98 -13.93 -4.05
CA GLU A 57 13.19 -14.73 -3.96
C GLU A 57 14.44 -13.86 -3.77
N LYS A 58 14.56 -12.80 -4.57
CA LYS A 58 15.72 -11.90 -4.56
C LYS A 58 15.89 -11.15 -3.23
N TYR A 59 14.82 -10.61 -2.69
CA TYR A 59 14.88 -9.71 -1.54
C TYR A 59 14.51 -10.36 -0.21
N ARG A 60 13.78 -11.47 -0.22
CA ARG A 60 13.32 -12.17 0.99
C ARG A 60 13.78 -13.63 1.07
N GLN A 61 14.47 -14.10 0.05
CA GLN A 61 14.94 -15.50 -0.10
C GLN A 61 13.79 -16.52 -0.01
N ILE A 62 12.61 -16.13 -0.51
CA ILE A 62 11.42 -16.97 -0.55
C ILE A 62 11.03 -17.17 -2.01
N ASP A 63 11.28 -18.36 -2.57
CA ASP A 63 10.92 -18.68 -3.95
C ASP A 63 9.45 -19.10 -4.01
N LYS A 64 8.57 -18.12 -3.92
CA LYS A 64 7.13 -18.36 -3.86
C LYS A 64 6.35 -17.16 -4.36
N GLU A 65 5.26 -17.42 -5.08
CA GLU A 65 4.30 -16.37 -5.47
C GLU A 65 3.58 -15.85 -4.23
N THR A 66 3.25 -14.58 -4.27
CA THR A 66 2.42 -13.95 -3.25
C THR A 66 1.49 -12.93 -3.91
N ASP A 67 0.55 -12.41 -3.17
CA ASP A 67 -0.38 -11.38 -3.66
C ASP A 67 0.24 -9.99 -3.60
N VAL A 68 0.95 -9.67 -2.53
CA VAL A 68 1.51 -8.35 -2.28
C VAL A 68 2.85 -8.46 -1.55
N LEU A 69 3.79 -7.59 -1.93
CA LEU A 69 5.06 -7.39 -1.22
C LEU A 69 5.14 -5.92 -0.82
N SER A 70 5.62 -5.66 0.39
CA SER A 70 5.80 -4.30 0.92
C SER A 70 7.23 -4.13 1.38
N PHE A 71 7.85 -3.00 0.99
CA PHE A 71 9.23 -2.67 1.34
C PHE A 71 9.25 -1.28 1.97
N PRO A 72 9.25 -1.18 3.31
CA PRO A 72 9.34 0.12 3.99
C PRO A 72 10.73 0.71 3.85
N MET A 73 10.80 2.03 3.68
CA MET A 73 12.08 2.78 3.61
C MET A 73 12.46 3.40 4.95
N PHE A 74 11.51 3.50 5.86
CA PHE A 74 11.71 4.13 7.16
C PHE A 74 11.17 3.24 8.28
N GLN A 75 11.72 3.41 9.47
CA GLN A 75 11.16 2.82 10.66
C GLN A 75 10.01 3.69 11.16
N LYS A 76 9.11 3.11 11.94
CA LYS A 76 7.93 3.81 12.45
C LYS A 76 8.29 5.11 13.17
N GLU A 77 9.32 5.07 14.00
CA GLU A 77 9.79 6.23 14.77
C GLU A 77 10.31 7.34 13.86
N GLU A 78 10.94 6.97 12.75
CA GLU A 78 11.41 7.93 11.74
C GLU A 78 10.23 8.59 11.02
N ILE A 79 9.19 7.81 10.72
CA ILE A 79 7.97 8.33 10.07
C ILE A 79 7.27 9.32 11.02
N ASP A 80 7.15 8.98 12.28
CA ASP A 80 6.53 9.84 13.29
C ASP A 80 7.28 11.18 13.41
N ALA A 81 8.62 11.12 13.36
CA ALA A 81 9.44 12.33 13.39
C ALA A 81 9.22 13.19 12.15
N LEU A 82 9.12 12.58 10.98
CA LEU A 82 8.87 13.31 9.72
C LEU A 82 7.50 13.98 9.72
N ILE A 83 6.49 13.32 10.28
CA ILE A 83 5.14 13.88 10.41
C ILE A 83 5.19 15.10 11.34
N GLU A 84 5.86 14.98 12.48
CA GLU A 84 6.01 16.06 13.44
C GLU A 84 6.73 17.26 12.83
N ASP A 85 7.84 17.02 12.14
CA ASP A 85 8.60 18.07 11.45
C ASP A 85 7.77 18.80 10.40
N SER A 86 6.92 18.07 9.66
CA SER A 86 6.06 18.67 8.63
C SER A 86 5.07 19.67 9.20
N GLN A 87 4.71 19.56 10.48
CA GLN A 87 3.80 20.48 11.17
C GLN A 87 4.47 21.77 11.60
N ARG A 88 5.80 21.86 11.51
CA ARG A 88 6.58 23.05 11.91
C ARG A 88 6.86 24.00 10.75
N HIS A 89 6.18 23.84 9.61
CA HIS A 89 6.31 24.67 8.41
C HIS A 89 7.70 24.64 7.76
N GLU A 90 8.49 23.62 8.01
CA GLU A 90 9.73 23.37 7.29
C GLU A 90 9.39 22.76 5.92
N GLU A 91 10.17 23.07 4.90
CA GLU A 91 9.98 22.45 3.59
C GLU A 91 10.55 21.04 3.64
N PRO A 92 9.69 19.98 3.68
CA PRO A 92 10.17 18.62 3.73
C PRO A 92 10.77 18.19 2.39
N VAL A 93 11.82 17.37 2.46
CA VAL A 93 12.44 16.78 1.28
C VAL A 93 11.52 15.68 0.74
N GLU A 94 11.34 15.65 -0.58
CA GLU A 94 10.58 14.58 -1.24
C GLU A 94 11.34 13.26 -1.12
N ASP A 95 10.67 12.21 -0.63
CA ASP A 95 11.28 10.89 -0.49
C ASP A 95 10.22 9.79 -0.56
N VAL A 96 10.68 8.59 -0.83
CA VAL A 96 9.81 7.40 -0.93
C VAL A 96 9.52 6.87 0.47
N LEU A 97 8.24 6.77 0.81
CA LEU A 97 7.80 6.13 2.05
C LEU A 97 8.05 4.62 1.99
N GLY A 98 7.79 4.01 0.86
CA GLY A 98 8.01 2.60 0.63
C GLY A 98 7.47 2.14 -0.71
N ASP A 99 7.77 0.89 -1.03
CA ASP A 99 7.31 0.24 -2.27
C ASP A 99 6.27 -0.83 -1.94
N ILE A 100 5.22 -0.88 -2.75
CA ILE A 100 4.21 -1.93 -2.67
C ILE A 100 4.13 -2.57 -4.05
N MET A 101 4.37 -3.88 -4.13
CA MET A 101 4.27 -4.64 -5.38
C MET A 101 3.09 -5.59 -5.28
N VAL A 102 2.19 -5.55 -6.27
CA VAL A 102 0.94 -6.30 -6.26
C VAL A 102 0.83 -7.15 -7.52
N SER A 103 0.47 -8.43 -7.36
CA SER A 103 0.17 -9.31 -8.48
C SER A 103 -1.31 -9.15 -8.86
N ILE A 104 -1.57 -8.52 -10.00
CA ILE A 104 -2.94 -8.29 -10.48
C ILE A 104 -3.68 -9.61 -10.75
N PRO A 105 -3.09 -10.61 -11.44
CA PRO A 105 -3.77 -11.90 -11.60
C PRO A 105 -4.19 -12.53 -10.27
N ARG A 106 -3.36 -12.40 -9.24
CA ARG A 106 -3.69 -12.94 -7.91
C ARG A 106 -4.83 -12.16 -7.24
N VAL A 107 -4.87 -10.84 -7.43
CA VAL A 107 -5.97 -9.99 -6.95
C VAL A 107 -7.30 -10.45 -7.57
N ILE A 108 -7.30 -10.68 -8.87
CA ILE A 108 -8.50 -11.14 -9.61
C ILE A 108 -8.96 -12.50 -9.10
N GLU A 109 -8.03 -13.44 -8.92
CA GLU A 109 -8.32 -14.77 -8.35
C GLU A 109 -8.93 -14.67 -6.96
N GLN A 110 -8.32 -13.89 -6.08
CA GLN A 110 -8.79 -13.74 -4.70
C GLN A 110 -10.14 -13.04 -4.62
N ALA A 111 -10.37 -12.05 -5.48
CA ALA A 111 -11.67 -11.39 -5.56
C ALA A 111 -12.77 -12.40 -5.91
N GLU A 112 -12.50 -13.27 -6.86
CA GLU A 112 -13.43 -14.33 -7.25
C GLU A 112 -13.65 -15.34 -6.11
N GLU A 113 -12.57 -15.81 -5.49
CA GLU A 113 -12.62 -16.77 -4.37
C GLU A 113 -13.46 -16.25 -3.20
N TYR A 114 -13.30 -14.97 -2.87
CA TYR A 114 -13.96 -14.36 -1.71
C TYR A 114 -15.30 -13.72 -2.03
N GLY A 115 -15.71 -13.71 -3.29
CA GLY A 115 -16.96 -13.11 -3.71
C GLY A 115 -16.97 -11.58 -3.62
N HIS A 116 -15.81 -10.95 -3.80
CA HIS A 116 -15.69 -9.49 -3.81
C HIS A 116 -15.49 -8.96 -5.23
N SER A 117 -15.61 -7.64 -5.38
CA SER A 117 -15.18 -6.98 -6.59
C SER A 117 -13.64 -6.92 -6.64
N VAL A 118 -13.09 -6.79 -7.84
CA VAL A 118 -11.65 -6.56 -8.02
C VAL A 118 -11.24 -5.24 -7.36
N GLU A 119 -12.09 -4.22 -7.47
CA GLU A 119 -11.87 -2.93 -6.81
C GLU A 119 -11.64 -3.09 -5.31
N ARG A 120 -12.50 -3.85 -4.64
CA ARG A 120 -12.36 -4.09 -3.20
C ARG A 120 -11.08 -4.82 -2.85
N GLU A 121 -10.76 -5.87 -3.60
CA GLU A 121 -9.55 -6.66 -3.31
C GLU A 121 -8.29 -5.84 -3.53
N LEU A 122 -8.24 -5.07 -4.63
CA LEU A 122 -7.11 -4.19 -4.90
C LEU A 122 -6.98 -3.11 -3.82
N ALA A 123 -8.09 -2.48 -3.45
CA ALA A 123 -8.10 -1.48 -2.39
C ALA A 123 -7.59 -2.06 -1.07
N TYR A 124 -8.04 -3.25 -0.70
CA TYR A 124 -7.57 -3.93 0.50
C TYR A 124 -6.06 -4.17 0.47
N MET A 125 -5.53 -4.65 -0.67
CA MET A 125 -4.10 -4.91 -0.83
C MET A 125 -3.27 -3.63 -0.63
N ILE A 126 -3.73 -2.52 -1.17
CA ILE A 126 -3.04 -1.23 -1.04
C ILE A 126 -3.08 -0.73 0.41
N VAL A 127 -4.24 -0.80 1.06
CA VAL A 127 -4.36 -0.38 2.47
C VAL A 127 -3.46 -1.25 3.36
N HIS A 128 -3.50 -2.56 3.15
CA HIS A 128 -2.70 -3.52 3.91
C HIS A 128 -1.20 -3.27 3.72
N GLY A 129 -0.77 -3.12 2.47
CA GLY A 129 0.62 -2.80 2.14
C GLY A 129 1.06 -1.46 2.70
N PHE A 130 0.18 -0.47 2.66
CA PHE A 130 0.46 0.85 3.24
C PHE A 130 0.77 0.75 4.74
N TYR A 131 -0.05 0.03 5.52
CA TYR A 131 0.20 -0.08 6.95
C TYR A 131 1.44 -0.90 7.28
N HIS A 132 1.81 -1.86 6.44
CA HIS A 132 3.10 -2.53 6.56
C HIS A 132 4.26 -1.56 6.31
N VAL A 133 4.13 -0.72 5.30
CA VAL A 133 5.12 0.32 5.00
C VAL A 133 5.23 1.31 6.16
N MET A 134 4.12 1.57 6.86
CA MET A 134 4.10 2.42 8.06
C MET A 134 4.75 1.76 9.29
N GLY A 135 5.12 0.50 9.20
CA GLY A 135 5.83 -0.20 10.26
C GLY A 135 5.01 -1.18 11.09
N TYR A 136 3.76 -1.44 10.71
CA TYR A 136 2.94 -2.44 11.41
C TYR A 136 3.22 -3.84 10.86
N ASP A 137 3.37 -4.80 11.76
CA ASP A 137 3.65 -6.19 11.41
C ASP A 137 2.41 -7.05 11.63
N HIS A 138 1.95 -7.73 10.57
CA HIS A 138 0.78 -8.60 10.64
C HIS A 138 1.02 -9.90 11.42
N ILE A 139 2.28 -10.23 11.73
CA ILE A 139 2.64 -11.43 12.48
C ILE A 139 2.49 -11.20 14.00
N LYS A 140 2.81 -9.99 14.46
CA LYS A 140 2.68 -9.64 15.87
C LYS A 140 1.22 -9.36 16.22
N GLU A 141 0.70 -10.04 17.24
CA GLU A 141 -0.68 -9.85 17.72
C GLU A 141 -0.99 -8.39 18.07
N GLU A 142 -0.05 -7.71 18.71
CA GLU A 142 -0.19 -6.30 19.10
C GLU A 142 -0.44 -5.42 17.88
N ASP A 143 0.31 -5.65 16.80
CA ASP A 143 0.19 -4.88 15.56
C ASP A 143 -1.10 -5.22 14.82
N LYS A 144 -1.52 -6.49 14.83
CA LYS A 144 -2.80 -6.91 14.22
C LYS A 144 -3.99 -6.20 14.86
N ILE A 145 -4.00 -6.09 16.18
CA ILE A 145 -5.08 -5.43 16.93
C ILE A 145 -5.22 -3.97 16.53
N ILE A 146 -4.10 -3.30 16.22
CA ILE A 146 -4.09 -1.90 15.81
C ILE A 146 -4.39 -1.79 14.31
N MET A 147 -3.80 -2.65 13.51
CA MET A 147 -3.84 -2.59 12.06
C MET A 147 -5.23 -2.85 11.46
N ARG A 148 -5.93 -3.88 11.94
CA ARG A 148 -7.26 -4.24 11.42
C ARG A 148 -8.30 -3.11 11.52
N PRO A 149 -8.48 -2.47 12.68
CA PRO A 149 -9.41 -1.35 12.76
C PRO A 149 -9.05 -0.19 11.82
N LYS A 150 -7.76 0.06 11.63
CA LYS A 150 -7.29 1.11 10.72
C LYS A 150 -7.62 0.76 9.27
N GLU A 151 -7.39 -0.47 8.86
CA GLU A 151 -7.73 -0.96 7.51
C GLU A 151 -9.23 -0.84 7.26
N GLU A 152 -10.04 -1.31 8.20
CA GLU A 152 -11.51 -1.25 8.12
C GLU A 152 -12.01 0.20 8.04
N TYR A 153 -11.42 1.09 8.83
CA TYR A 153 -11.77 2.51 8.82
C TYR A 153 -11.56 3.13 7.43
N ILE A 154 -10.41 2.88 6.81
CA ILE A 154 -10.10 3.39 5.47
C ILE A 154 -11.08 2.85 4.44
N LEU A 155 -11.33 1.54 4.45
CA LEU A 155 -12.22 0.90 3.50
C LEU A 155 -13.66 1.39 3.65
N ASN A 156 -14.12 1.59 4.87
CA ASN A 156 -15.45 2.14 5.15
C ASN A 156 -15.57 3.59 4.66
N LYS A 157 -14.55 4.39 4.89
CA LYS A 157 -14.51 5.79 4.44
C LYS A 157 -14.59 5.90 2.91
N LEU A 158 -14.06 4.91 2.20
CA LEU A 158 -14.09 4.84 0.75
C LEU A 158 -15.36 4.17 0.21
N ASN A 159 -16.25 3.74 1.07
CA ASN A 159 -17.44 2.94 0.73
C ASN A 159 -17.09 1.61 0.05
N ILE A 160 -15.94 1.03 0.40
CA ILE A 160 -15.49 -0.26 -0.11
C ILE A 160 -15.59 -1.26 1.03
N THR A 161 -16.81 -1.67 1.35
CA THR A 161 -17.08 -2.56 2.48
C THR A 161 -17.18 -4.02 2.04
N ARG A 162 -17.03 -4.92 3.01
CA ARG A 162 -17.31 -6.34 2.81
C ARG A 162 -18.80 -6.53 2.58
N GLN A 163 -19.09 -7.26 1.54
CA GLN A 163 -20.46 -7.72 1.29
C GLN A 163 -20.60 -9.13 1.76
#